data_3327c7bafe26e4b7de77b1efc84168a7
#
_entry.id   3327c7bafe26e4b7de77b1efc84168a7
#
_cell.length_a   1.000
_cell.length_b   1.000
_cell.length_c   1.000
_cell.angle_alpha   90.00
_cell.angle_beta   90.00
_cell.angle_gamma   90.00
#
_symmetry.space_group_name_H-M   'P 1'
#
loop_
_entity.id
_entity.type
_entity.pdbx_description
1 polymer ?
#
loop_
_entity_poly.entity_id
_entity_poly.type
_entity_poly.pdbx_seq_one_letter_code
_entity_poly.pdbx_strand_id
1 'polypeptide(L)'
;MQKGIEVDWLLNYRGGSFLIYYNQNIENELKIRGVSYQVVADAKVNLILTEIANPEVNMDIIKLEKTPKIAVYSPKSKLPWDDAVTMVLTYAEIPYDVIYDEEVIGGKLPEYDWLHLHHEDFTGQYGRFWANYRGASWYQDDVRNQENMAKKLGFNKVSQMKLGVAQNIKNFCSGGGFLFAMCSGTDSYDIALAAAGIDICERMFDGDGITPNAQSKLDFSQTFAFQNF
;
A
#
# COMPACT_ATOMS: atom_id res chain seq x y z
N MET A 1 -2.49 -20.75 3.78
CA MET A 1 -3.31 -19.89 4.62
C MET A 1 -4.72 -19.68 4.06
N GLN A 2 -4.94 -19.09 2.89
CA GLN A 2 -6.29 -18.88 2.30
C GLN A 2 -7.14 -20.15 2.20
N LYS A 3 -6.54 -21.32 2.09
CA LYS A 3 -7.21 -22.64 2.05
C LYS A 3 -7.21 -23.35 3.41
N GLY A 4 -7.02 -22.63 4.52
CA GLY A 4 -6.99 -23.19 5.88
C GLY A 4 -5.71 -23.99 6.20
N ILE A 5 -4.64 -23.80 5.45
CA ILE A 5 -3.38 -24.50 5.66
C ILE A 5 -2.55 -23.73 6.68
N GLU A 6 -2.10 -24.40 7.74
CA GLU A 6 -1.14 -23.84 8.69
C GLU A 6 0.23 -23.71 8.03
N VAL A 7 0.87 -22.57 8.25
CA VAL A 7 2.16 -22.22 7.67
C VAL A 7 3.03 -21.63 8.76
N ASP A 8 4.23 -22.17 8.94
CA ASP A 8 5.27 -21.58 9.77
C ASP A 8 6.33 -20.94 8.87
N TRP A 9 6.68 -19.70 9.17
CA TRP A 9 7.79 -19.02 8.52
C TRP A 9 9.06 -19.26 9.31
N LEU A 10 10.03 -19.92 8.67
CA LEU A 10 11.36 -20.16 9.22
C LEU A 10 12.25 -18.94 8.89
N LEU A 11 12.26 -17.96 9.78
CA LEU A 11 12.97 -16.70 9.60
C LEU A 11 14.47 -16.96 9.45
N ASN A 12 15.07 -16.42 8.42
CA ASN A 12 16.48 -16.55 8.05
C ASN A 12 16.99 -17.99 7.77
N TYR A 13 16.18 -19.01 7.96
CA TYR A 13 16.59 -20.36 7.55
C TYR A 13 16.64 -20.45 6.03
N ARG A 14 17.83 -20.66 5.47
CA ARG A 14 18.11 -20.70 4.02
C ARG A 14 17.57 -19.48 3.26
N GLY A 15 17.69 -18.29 3.85
CA GLY A 15 17.17 -17.05 3.27
C GLY A 15 15.68 -16.81 3.48
N GLY A 16 15.05 -17.55 4.40
CA GLY A 16 13.62 -17.50 4.69
C GLY A 16 12.84 -18.58 3.96
N SER A 17 12.44 -19.61 4.68
CA SER A 17 11.69 -20.75 4.15
C SER A 17 10.33 -20.85 4.85
N PHE A 18 9.40 -21.57 4.24
CA PHE A 18 8.11 -21.89 4.86
C PHE A 18 8.03 -23.38 5.15
N LEU A 19 7.52 -23.72 6.31
CA LEU A 19 7.20 -25.09 6.71
C LEU A 19 5.70 -25.30 6.67
N ILE A 20 5.24 -26.32 5.96
CA ILE A 20 3.83 -26.73 5.90
C ILE A 20 3.72 -28.23 6.07
N TYR A 21 2.65 -28.70 6.70
CA TYR A 21 2.39 -30.13 6.79
C TYR A 21 2.06 -30.71 5.43
N TYR A 22 2.70 -31.86 5.10
CA TYR A 22 2.51 -32.52 3.82
C TYR A 22 1.06 -32.97 3.62
N ASN A 23 0.56 -32.65 2.44
CA ASN A 23 -0.72 -33.09 1.93
C ASN A 23 -0.65 -33.13 0.39
N GLN A 24 -1.18 -34.21 -0.22
CA GLN A 24 -1.12 -34.38 -1.68
C GLN A 24 -1.79 -33.22 -2.44
N ASN A 25 -2.86 -32.67 -1.91
CA ASN A 25 -3.53 -31.52 -2.53
C ASN A 25 -2.64 -30.26 -2.49
N ILE A 26 -1.92 -30.04 -1.38
CA ILE A 26 -0.96 -28.95 -1.24
C ILE A 26 0.17 -29.12 -2.24
N GLU A 27 0.71 -30.32 -2.37
CA GLU A 27 1.77 -30.62 -3.34
C GLU A 27 1.33 -30.31 -4.77
N ASN A 28 0.12 -30.68 -5.15
CA ASN A 28 -0.43 -30.39 -6.46
C ASN A 28 -0.58 -28.86 -6.70
N GLU A 29 -1.04 -28.12 -5.71
CA GLU A 29 -1.13 -26.66 -5.79
C GLU A 29 0.25 -25.99 -5.95
N LEU A 30 1.25 -26.45 -5.21
CA LEU A 30 2.63 -25.94 -5.34
C LEU A 30 3.19 -26.19 -6.74
N LYS A 31 2.95 -27.40 -7.30
CA LYS A 31 3.35 -27.75 -8.67
C LYS A 31 2.69 -26.87 -9.72
N ILE A 32 1.37 -26.68 -9.62
CA ILE A 32 0.59 -25.86 -10.57
C ILE A 32 1.10 -24.41 -10.56
N ARG A 33 1.49 -23.89 -9.38
CA ARG A 33 1.96 -22.51 -9.22
C ARG A 33 3.47 -22.34 -9.41
N GLY A 34 4.19 -23.39 -9.77
CA GLY A 34 5.63 -23.34 -9.98
C GLY A 34 6.45 -23.03 -8.73
N VAL A 35 5.89 -23.27 -7.53
CA VAL A 35 6.59 -23.04 -6.26
C VAL A 35 7.61 -24.15 -6.02
N SER A 36 8.86 -23.78 -5.76
CA SER A 36 9.91 -24.73 -5.38
C SER A 36 9.65 -25.25 -3.97
N TYR A 37 9.65 -26.56 -3.79
CA TYR A 37 9.44 -27.19 -2.50
C TYR A 37 10.29 -28.47 -2.37
N GLN A 38 10.45 -28.92 -1.14
CA GLN A 38 11.09 -30.20 -0.80
C GLN A 38 10.23 -30.92 0.23
N VAL A 39 9.86 -32.16 -0.07
CA VAL A 39 9.23 -33.05 0.93
C VAL A 39 10.32 -33.65 1.81
N VAL A 40 10.16 -33.52 3.12
CA VAL A 40 11.12 -34.03 4.12
C VAL A 40 10.39 -34.88 5.15
N ALA A 41 11.09 -35.87 5.72
CA ALA A 41 10.56 -36.67 6.81
C ALA A 41 10.61 -35.91 8.14
N ASP A 42 9.74 -36.27 9.09
CA ASP A 42 9.62 -35.65 10.42
C ASP A 42 10.97 -35.57 11.18
N ALA A 43 11.79 -36.61 11.06
CA ALA A 43 13.14 -36.59 11.64
C ALA A 43 14.00 -35.43 11.12
N LYS A 44 13.87 -35.08 9.83
CA LYS A 44 14.58 -33.94 9.25
C LYS A 44 13.96 -32.62 9.69
N VAL A 45 12.64 -32.56 9.84
CA VAL A 45 11.95 -31.38 10.39
C VAL A 45 12.46 -31.10 11.82
N ASN A 46 12.53 -32.11 12.68
CA ASN A 46 13.03 -31.96 14.04
C ASN A 46 14.47 -31.44 14.11
N LEU A 47 15.34 -31.87 13.17
CA LEU A 47 16.70 -31.32 13.08
C LEU A 47 16.70 -29.84 12.69
N ILE A 48 15.84 -29.45 11.75
CA ILE A 48 15.70 -28.04 11.34
C ILE A 48 15.20 -27.18 12.50
N LEU A 49 14.18 -27.64 13.21
CA LEU A 49 13.63 -26.91 14.36
C LEU A 49 14.65 -26.78 15.50
N THR A 50 15.47 -27.82 15.72
CA THR A 50 16.56 -27.78 16.70
C THR A 50 17.65 -26.80 16.31
N GLU A 51 18.00 -26.74 15.02
CA GLU A 51 18.97 -25.76 14.49
C GLU A 51 18.47 -24.33 14.69
N ILE A 52 17.21 -24.06 14.38
CA ILE A 52 16.60 -22.73 14.52
C ILE A 52 16.50 -22.32 15.99
N ALA A 53 16.19 -23.25 16.89
CA ALA A 53 16.06 -23.00 18.32
C ALA A 53 17.41 -22.72 19.04
N ASN A 54 18.54 -22.85 18.34
CA ASN A 54 19.85 -22.55 18.91
C ASN A 54 19.99 -21.00 19.10
N PRO A 55 20.21 -20.49 20.33
CA PRO A 55 20.31 -19.06 20.59
C PRO A 55 21.51 -18.37 19.93
N GLU A 56 22.49 -19.14 19.45
CA GLU A 56 23.67 -18.60 18.75
C GLU A 56 23.40 -18.28 17.27
N VAL A 57 22.24 -18.66 16.73
CA VAL A 57 21.84 -18.34 15.36
C VAL A 57 20.75 -17.28 15.34
N ASN A 58 20.81 -16.39 14.37
CA ASN A 58 19.77 -15.36 14.18
C ASN A 58 18.63 -15.91 13.33
N MET A 59 17.93 -16.90 13.87
CA MET A 59 16.78 -17.57 13.24
C MET A 59 15.60 -17.62 14.23
N ASP A 60 14.38 -17.73 13.71
CA ASP A 60 13.17 -17.89 14.51
C ASP A 60 12.09 -18.62 13.72
N ILE A 61 11.04 -19.05 14.40
CA ILE A 61 9.85 -19.69 13.81
C ILE A 61 8.65 -18.80 14.12
N ILE A 62 8.02 -18.30 13.06
CA ILE A 62 6.84 -17.45 13.19
C ILE A 62 5.64 -18.20 12.61
N LYS A 63 4.69 -18.57 13.45
CA LYS A 63 3.42 -19.12 12.99
C LYS A 63 2.61 -18.03 12.29
N LEU A 64 2.24 -18.26 11.04
CA LEU A 64 1.39 -17.36 10.29
C LEU A 64 -0.08 -17.69 10.62
N GLU A 65 -0.74 -16.81 11.37
CA GLU A 65 -2.07 -17.10 11.92
C GLU A 65 -3.21 -16.81 10.95
N LYS A 66 -3.06 -15.79 10.09
CA LYS A 66 -4.10 -15.39 9.13
C LYS A 66 -3.53 -14.90 7.81
N THR A 67 -4.35 -14.96 6.77
CA THR A 67 -4.08 -14.26 5.52
C THR A 67 -4.36 -12.77 5.73
N PRO A 68 -3.44 -11.86 5.38
CA PRO A 68 -3.70 -10.44 5.49
C PRO A 68 -4.87 -10.04 4.61
N LYS A 69 -5.73 -9.17 5.13
CA LYS A 69 -6.78 -8.51 4.35
C LYS A 69 -6.17 -7.29 3.67
N ILE A 70 -6.09 -7.33 2.34
CA ILE A 70 -5.36 -6.35 1.54
C ILE A 70 -6.31 -5.33 0.94
N ALA A 71 -6.00 -4.04 1.12
CA ALA A 71 -6.60 -2.95 0.39
C ALA A 71 -5.60 -2.37 -0.62
N VAL A 72 -6.06 -2.08 -1.83
CA VAL A 72 -5.32 -1.31 -2.83
C VAL A 72 -6.00 0.04 -3.00
N TYR A 73 -5.26 1.11 -2.78
CA TYR A 73 -5.76 2.47 -2.96
C TYR A 73 -5.69 2.84 -4.44
N SER A 74 -6.82 2.84 -5.11
CA SER A 74 -6.92 3.12 -6.55
C SER A 74 -8.34 3.61 -6.91
N PRO A 75 -8.50 4.45 -7.94
CA PRO A 75 -9.81 4.81 -8.45
C PRO A 75 -10.60 3.57 -8.89
N LYS A 76 -11.85 3.45 -8.47
CA LYS A 76 -12.72 2.29 -8.78
C LYS A 76 -13.07 2.15 -10.26
N SER A 77 -12.88 3.20 -11.04
CA SER A 77 -13.09 3.20 -12.49
C SER A 77 -11.99 2.50 -13.27
N LYS A 78 -10.82 2.26 -12.65
CA LYS A 78 -9.72 1.54 -13.28
C LYS A 78 -9.98 0.03 -13.23
N LEU A 79 -9.72 -0.62 -14.35
CA LEU A 79 -9.75 -2.07 -14.44
C LEU A 79 -8.43 -2.67 -13.93
N PRO A 80 -8.39 -3.95 -13.49
CA PRO A 80 -7.17 -4.54 -12.96
C PRO A 80 -5.95 -4.45 -13.89
N TRP A 81 -6.15 -4.48 -15.20
CA TRP A 81 -5.05 -4.35 -16.18
C TRP A 81 -4.57 -2.92 -16.41
N ASP A 82 -5.26 -1.91 -15.87
CA ASP A 82 -4.81 -0.51 -15.91
C ASP A 82 -3.85 -0.19 -14.77
N ASP A 83 -3.73 -1.09 -13.78
CA ASP A 83 -2.86 -0.96 -12.61
C ASP A 83 -2.05 -2.24 -12.45
N ALA A 84 -0.71 -2.11 -12.47
CA ALA A 84 0.19 -3.26 -12.38
C ALA A 84 0.02 -4.05 -11.09
N VAL A 85 -0.33 -3.40 -9.99
CA VAL A 85 -0.52 -4.06 -8.69
C VAL A 85 -1.78 -4.89 -8.67
N THR A 86 -2.91 -4.31 -9.04
CA THR A 86 -4.19 -5.04 -9.10
C THR A 86 -4.14 -6.17 -10.12
N MET A 87 -3.43 -5.95 -11.25
CA MET A 87 -3.21 -7.00 -12.24
C MET A 87 -2.42 -8.18 -11.66
N VAL A 88 -1.30 -7.92 -10.96
CA VAL A 88 -0.48 -8.97 -10.34
C VAL A 88 -1.26 -9.72 -9.26
N LEU A 89 -1.96 -9.02 -8.38
CA LEU A 89 -2.76 -9.66 -7.33
C LEU A 89 -3.87 -10.52 -7.93
N THR A 90 -4.54 -10.03 -8.98
CA THR A 90 -5.57 -10.79 -9.71
C THR A 90 -4.97 -12.04 -10.37
N TYR A 91 -3.84 -11.90 -11.06
CA TYR A 91 -3.13 -13.02 -11.71
C TYR A 91 -2.66 -14.07 -10.70
N ALA A 92 -2.15 -13.63 -9.54
CA ALA A 92 -1.72 -14.51 -8.47
C ALA A 92 -2.88 -15.09 -7.64
N GLU A 93 -4.13 -14.76 -7.96
CA GLU A 93 -5.34 -15.15 -7.20
C GLU A 93 -5.27 -14.73 -5.73
N ILE A 94 -4.64 -13.58 -5.44
CA ILE A 94 -4.56 -12.99 -4.09
C ILE A 94 -5.77 -12.07 -3.90
N PRO A 95 -6.65 -12.34 -2.93
CA PRO A 95 -7.80 -11.47 -2.66
C PRO A 95 -7.37 -10.09 -2.20
N TYR A 96 -8.00 -9.07 -2.74
CA TYR A 96 -7.83 -7.68 -2.34
C TYR A 96 -9.13 -6.89 -2.56
N ASP A 97 -9.29 -5.80 -1.84
CA ASP A 97 -10.35 -4.83 -2.07
C ASP A 97 -9.75 -3.53 -2.64
N VAL A 98 -10.44 -2.94 -3.62
CA VAL A 98 -10.09 -1.58 -4.09
C VAL A 98 -10.83 -0.57 -3.23
N ILE A 99 -10.08 0.32 -2.59
CA ILE A 99 -10.59 1.45 -1.82
C ILE A 99 -10.02 2.75 -2.39
N TYR A 100 -10.72 3.86 -2.16
CA TYR A 100 -10.25 5.16 -2.60
C TYR A 100 -10.59 6.24 -1.57
N ASP A 101 -10.56 7.51 -1.95
CA ASP A 101 -10.74 8.65 -1.06
C ASP A 101 -11.95 8.49 -0.11
N GLU A 102 -13.09 8.06 -0.66
CA GLU A 102 -14.34 7.95 0.12
C GLU A 102 -14.24 6.91 1.24
N GLU A 103 -13.68 5.73 0.95
CA GLU A 103 -13.53 4.68 1.96
C GLU A 103 -12.49 5.06 3.01
N VAL A 104 -11.39 5.69 2.61
CA VAL A 104 -10.33 6.10 3.53
C VAL A 104 -10.84 7.20 4.47
N ILE A 105 -11.46 8.25 3.93
CA ILE A 105 -12.08 9.32 4.74
C ILE A 105 -13.23 8.77 5.60
N GLY A 106 -13.99 7.80 5.07
CA GLY A 106 -15.07 7.10 5.79
C GLY A 106 -14.59 6.15 6.90
N GLY A 107 -13.28 6.03 7.12
CA GLY A 107 -12.72 5.26 8.24
C GLY A 107 -12.68 3.76 8.04
N LYS A 108 -12.63 3.25 6.79
CA LYS A 108 -12.58 1.81 6.51
C LYS A 108 -11.20 1.16 6.67
N LEU A 109 -10.10 1.93 6.75
CA LEU A 109 -8.75 1.37 6.84
C LEU A 109 -8.55 0.36 7.98
N PRO A 110 -9.11 0.54 9.19
CA PRO A 110 -8.95 -0.44 10.27
C PRO A 110 -9.54 -1.83 9.98
N GLU A 111 -10.33 -1.99 8.91
CA GLU A 111 -10.84 -3.30 8.48
C GLU A 111 -9.80 -4.13 7.74
N TYR A 112 -8.65 -3.54 7.41
CA TYR A 112 -7.56 -4.14 6.64
C TYR A 112 -6.31 -4.30 7.49
N ASP A 113 -5.45 -5.25 7.06
CA ASP A 113 -4.11 -5.46 7.65
C ASP A 113 -3.01 -4.78 6.83
N TRP A 114 -3.22 -4.65 5.53
CA TRP A 114 -2.26 -4.14 4.56
C TRP A 114 -2.93 -3.16 3.59
N LEU A 115 -2.37 -1.96 3.49
CA LEU A 115 -2.70 -0.98 2.45
C LEU A 115 -1.56 -0.91 1.43
N HIS A 116 -1.92 -0.97 0.16
CA HIS A 116 -1.00 -0.76 -0.96
C HIS A 116 -1.30 0.57 -1.64
N LEU A 117 -0.25 1.41 -1.79
CA LEU A 117 -0.25 2.63 -2.61
C LEU A 117 0.64 2.40 -3.83
N HIS A 118 0.25 2.91 -4.99
CA HIS A 118 1.05 2.79 -6.21
C HIS A 118 1.44 4.15 -6.78
N HIS A 119 0.65 4.72 -7.68
CA HIS A 119 1.01 5.95 -8.40
C HIS A 119 0.04 7.10 -8.15
N GLU A 120 -0.76 7.02 -7.12
CA GLU A 120 -1.72 8.07 -6.80
C GLU A 120 -1.02 9.31 -6.23
N ASP A 121 -1.55 10.49 -6.58
CA ASP A 121 -1.04 11.78 -6.11
C ASP A 121 -1.82 12.25 -4.87
N PHE A 122 -1.09 12.52 -3.79
CA PHE A 122 -1.64 13.05 -2.54
C PHE A 122 -1.47 14.57 -2.39
N THR A 123 -0.88 15.24 -3.39
CA THR A 123 -0.60 16.69 -3.31
C THR A 123 -1.73 17.57 -3.83
N GLY A 124 -2.63 17.00 -4.64
CA GLY A 124 -3.66 17.75 -5.36
C GLY A 124 -3.16 18.42 -6.65
N GLN A 125 -1.98 18.02 -7.13
CA GLN A 125 -1.40 18.52 -8.39
C GLN A 125 -1.66 17.57 -9.57
N TYR A 126 -2.50 16.55 -9.38
CA TYR A 126 -2.91 15.57 -10.41
C TYR A 126 -1.72 14.92 -11.12
N GLY A 127 -0.69 14.51 -10.35
CA GLY A 127 0.53 13.91 -10.88
C GLY A 127 1.39 14.85 -11.74
N ARG A 128 1.14 16.16 -11.69
CA ARG A 128 1.83 17.19 -12.49
C ARG A 128 1.65 17.03 -13.99
N PHE A 129 0.57 16.40 -14.44
CA PHE A 129 0.28 16.21 -15.86
C PHE A 129 -0.21 17.46 -16.60
N TRP A 130 -0.47 18.57 -15.90
CA TRP A 130 -1.06 19.78 -16.45
C TRP A 130 -0.29 20.32 -17.66
N ALA A 131 1.03 20.39 -17.61
CA ALA A 131 1.85 20.98 -18.66
C ALA A 131 1.62 20.33 -20.04
N ASN A 132 1.52 19.00 -20.08
CA ASN A 132 1.43 18.23 -21.33
C ASN A 132 -0.01 17.77 -21.65
N TYR A 133 -0.89 17.68 -20.66
CA TYR A 133 -2.18 16.98 -20.83
C TYR A 133 -3.40 17.79 -20.42
N ARG A 134 -3.27 19.08 -20.07
CA ARG A 134 -4.42 19.92 -19.67
C ARG A 134 -5.55 19.99 -20.69
N GLY A 135 -5.27 19.75 -21.97
CA GLY A 135 -6.26 19.68 -23.05
C GLY A 135 -6.83 18.29 -23.30
N ALA A 136 -6.27 17.24 -22.69
CA ALA A 136 -6.74 15.88 -22.88
C ALA A 136 -8.02 15.62 -22.08
N SER A 137 -8.97 14.91 -22.70
CA SER A 137 -10.27 14.61 -22.04
C SER A 137 -10.10 13.82 -20.75
N TRP A 138 -9.24 12.79 -20.75
CA TRP A 138 -9.00 11.97 -19.58
C TRP A 138 -8.47 12.79 -18.39
N TYR A 139 -7.58 13.77 -18.62
CA TYR A 139 -7.06 14.66 -17.58
C TYR A 139 -8.16 15.56 -17.00
N GLN A 140 -8.96 16.17 -17.91
CA GLN A 140 -10.07 17.01 -17.48
C GLN A 140 -11.16 16.24 -16.73
N ASP A 141 -11.39 14.98 -17.10
CA ASP A 141 -12.31 14.10 -16.41
C ASP A 141 -11.79 13.72 -15.02
N ASP A 142 -10.48 13.43 -14.91
CA ASP A 142 -9.84 13.15 -13.62
C ASP A 142 -9.93 14.34 -12.67
N VAL A 143 -9.57 15.54 -13.12
CA VAL A 143 -9.71 16.78 -12.33
C VAL A 143 -11.14 16.95 -11.83
N ARG A 144 -12.13 16.87 -12.74
CA ARG A 144 -13.55 17.00 -12.35
C ARG A 144 -14.00 15.95 -11.34
N ASN A 145 -13.57 14.72 -11.52
CA ASN A 145 -13.93 13.62 -10.61
C ASN A 145 -13.35 13.86 -9.22
N GLN A 146 -12.11 14.31 -9.11
CA GLN A 146 -11.47 14.59 -7.84
C GLN A 146 -12.06 15.83 -7.16
N GLU A 147 -12.36 16.90 -7.90
CA GLU A 147 -13.07 18.08 -7.36
C GLU A 147 -14.47 17.73 -6.85
N ASN A 148 -15.21 16.91 -7.60
CA ASN A 148 -16.54 16.44 -7.18
C ASN A 148 -16.45 15.56 -5.93
N MET A 149 -15.43 14.70 -5.85
CA MET A 149 -15.18 13.88 -4.66
C MET A 149 -14.84 14.75 -3.45
N ALA A 150 -13.97 15.73 -3.59
CA ALA A 150 -13.63 16.67 -2.53
C ALA A 150 -14.88 17.37 -1.99
N LYS A 151 -15.71 17.92 -2.88
CA LYS A 151 -16.98 18.57 -2.51
C LYS A 151 -17.95 17.59 -1.81
N LYS A 152 -18.09 16.37 -2.33
CA LYS A 152 -18.93 15.31 -1.74
C LYS A 152 -18.51 14.98 -0.31
N LEU A 153 -17.21 14.98 -0.05
CA LEU A 153 -16.62 14.66 1.25
C LEU A 153 -16.48 15.89 2.17
N GLY A 154 -16.96 17.06 1.75
CA GLY A 154 -16.98 18.29 2.55
C GLY A 154 -15.69 19.11 2.54
N PHE A 155 -14.80 18.85 1.58
CA PHE A 155 -13.56 19.62 1.39
C PHE A 155 -13.71 20.70 0.33
N ASN A 156 -13.05 21.85 0.53
CA ASN A 156 -13.06 22.96 -0.42
C ASN A 156 -12.07 22.74 -1.58
N LYS A 157 -10.98 21.99 -1.35
CA LYS A 157 -9.92 21.73 -2.31
C LYS A 157 -9.57 20.24 -2.35
N VAL A 158 -9.10 19.77 -3.51
CA VAL A 158 -8.58 18.41 -3.66
C VAL A 158 -7.37 18.17 -2.77
N SER A 159 -6.45 19.14 -2.66
CA SER A 159 -5.28 19.05 -1.77
C SER A 159 -5.67 18.83 -0.31
N GLN A 160 -6.73 19.49 0.17
CA GLN A 160 -7.23 19.30 1.53
C GLN A 160 -7.83 17.89 1.73
N MET A 161 -8.58 17.40 0.76
CA MET A 161 -9.10 16.02 0.78
C MET A 161 -7.96 15.01 0.80
N LYS A 162 -6.98 15.18 -0.09
CA LYS A 162 -5.82 14.27 -0.16
C LYS A 162 -4.96 14.30 1.10
N LEU A 163 -4.79 15.45 1.73
CA LEU A 163 -4.17 15.54 3.06
C LEU A 163 -4.97 14.76 4.11
N GLY A 164 -6.29 14.87 4.10
CA GLY A 164 -7.17 14.10 4.98
C GLY A 164 -6.98 12.58 4.76
N VAL A 165 -6.88 12.14 3.51
CA VAL A 165 -6.56 10.75 3.16
C VAL A 165 -5.19 10.35 3.71
N ALA A 166 -4.15 11.14 3.46
CA ALA A 166 -2.79 10.87 3.95
C ALA A 166 -2.72 10.77 5.48
N GLN A 167 -3.45 11.63 6.20
CA GLN A 167 -3.54 11.59 7.66
C GLN A 167 -4.26 10.33 8.17
N ASN A 168 -5.32 9.88 7.50
CA ASN A 168 -5.98 8.62 7.85
C ASN A 168 -5.06 7.41 7.62
N ILE A 169 -4.27 7.41 6.54
CA ILE A 169 -3.26 6.38 6.27
C ILE A 169 -2.18 6.41 7.37
N LYS A 170 -1.71 7.59 7.78
CA LYS A 170 -0.76 7.74 8.88
C LYS A 170 -1.30 7.15 10.18
N ASN A 171 -2.57 7.42 10.51
CA ASN A 171 -3.22 6.86 11.69
C ASN A 171 -3.36 5.34 11.61
N PHE A 172 -3.67 4.79 10.43
CA PHE A 172 -3.71 3.35 10.19
C PHE A 172 -2.35 2.70 10.46
N CYS A 173 -1.25 3.27 9.95
CA CYS A 173 0.10 2.77 10.22
C CYS A 173 0.46 2.86 11.71
N SER A 174 0.12 3.97 12.37
CA SER A 174 0.34 4.16 13.80
C SER A 174 -0.47 3.19 14.66
N GLY A 175 -1.60 2.72 14.15
CA GLY A 175 -2.45 1.69 14.76
C GLY A 175 -1.98 0.25 14.51
N GLY A 176 -0.86 0.04 13.80
CA GLY A 176 -0.29 -1.27 13.51
C GLY A 176 -0.62 -1.82 12.13
N GLY A 177 -1.24 -1.03 11.26
CA GLY A 177 -1.47 -1.39 9.85
C GLY A 177 -0.16 -1.40 9.05
N PHE A 178 -0.08 -2.30 8.07
CA PHE A 178 1.07 -2.40 7.19
C PHE A 178 0.85 -1.56 5.93
N LEU A 179 1.78 -0.68 5.61
CA LEU A 179 1.78 0.15 4.40
C LEU A 179 2.90 -0.30 3.46
N PHE A 180 2.52 -0.61 2.22
CA PHE A 180 3.47 -0.76 1.12
C PHE A 180 3.17 0.30 0.07
N ALA A 181 4.12 1.19 -0.15
CA ALA A 181 3.98 2.26 -1.14
C ALA A 181 5.08 2.18 -2.20
N MET A 182 4.74 2.50 -3.43
CA MET A 182 5.69 2.55 -4.54
C MET A 182 5.35 3.68 -5.51
N CYS A 183 6.29 3.99 -6.41
CA CYS A 183 6.16 5.04 -7.42
C CYS A 183 5.81 6.40 -6.77
N SER A 184 5.01 7.24 -7.43
CA SER A 184 4.58 8.54 -6.90
C SER A 184 3.68 8.46 -5.65
N GLY A 185 3.16 7.27 -5.33
CA GLY A 185 2.48 7.05 -4.05
C GLY A 185 3.40 7.15 -2.83
N THR A 186 4.74 7.11 -3.01
CA THR A 186 5.71 7.29 -1.92
C THR A 186 6.01 8.76 -1.65
N ASP A 187 6.49 9.48 -2.65
CA ASP A 187 6.91 10.87 -2.52
C ASP A 187 5.72 11.81 -2.31
N SER A 188 4.66 11.69 -3.10
CA SER A 188 3.48 12.54 -2.98
C SER A 188 2.78 12.39 -1.62
N TYR A 189 2.82 11.19 -1.02
CA TYR A 189 2.31 10.93 0.31
C TYR A 189 3.07 11.71 1.38
N ASP A 190 4.39 11.63 1.39
CA ASP A 190 5.24 12.37 2.33
C ASP A 190 5.19 13.88 2.09
N ILE A 191 5.10 14.32 0.82
CA ILE A 191 4.90 15.74 0.48
C ILE A 191 3.60 16.26 1.09
N ALA A 192 2.50 15.52 0.95
CA ALA A 192 1.21 15.91 1.54
C ALA A 192 1.28 16.02 3.06
N LEU A 193 1.94 15.09 3.73
CA LEU A 193 2.13 15.12 5.19
C LEU A 193 3.00 16.30 5.64
N ALA A 194 4.12 16.55 4.96
CA ALA A 194 5.01 17.67 5.28
C ALA A 194 4.34 19.03 5.05
N ALA A 195 3.42 19.12 4.07
CA ALA A 195 2.68 20.32 3.72
C ALA A 195 1.37 20.49 4.51
N ALA A 196 1.20 19.80 5.63
CA ALA A 196 -0.02 19.94 6.44
C ALA A 196 -0.29 21.39 6.84
N GLY A 197 -1.42 21.95 6.41
CA GLY A 197 -1.79 23.35 6.66
C GLY A 197 -1.07 24.39 5.79
N ILE A 198 -0.29 23.95 4.80
CA ILE A 198 0.46 24.81 3.87
C ILE A 198 -0.03 24.53 2.46
N ASP A 199 -0.43 25.56 1.74
CA ASP A 199 -0.79 25.43 0.33
C ASP A 199 0.47 25.38 -0.53
N ILE A 200 0.70 24.23 -1.18
CA ILE A 200 1.80 23.99 -2.11
C ILE A 200 1.32 23.87 -3.57
N CYS A 201 0.00 23.99 -3.79
CA CYS A 201 -0.57 23.91 -5.13
C CYS A 201 -0.42 25.25 -5.86
N GLU A 202 0.13 25.20 -7.06
CA GLU A 202 0.19 26.37 -7.92
C GLU A 202 -1.20 26.66 -8.52
N ARG A 203 -1.43 27.94 -8.83
CA ARG A 203 -2.72 28.44 -9.30
C ARG A 203 -3.36 27.67 -10.46
N MET A 204 -2.54 27.02 -11.29
CA MET A 204 -3.05 26.22 -12.41
C MET A 204 -3.76 24.93 -11.96
N PHE A 205 -3.54 24.49 -10.71
CA PHE A 205 -4.16 23.26 -10.18
C PHE A 205 -5.45 23.54 -9.43
N ASP A 206 -5.51 24.62 -8.61
CA ASP A 206 -6.64 24.85 -7.70
C ASP A 206 -7.23 26.26 -7.74
N GLY A 207 -6.66 27.14 -8.58
CA GLY A 207 -7.19 28.48 -8.86
C GLY A 207 -6.66 29.60 -7.97
N ASP A 208 -5.96 29.32 -6.87
CA ASP A 208 -5.28 30.31 -6.03
C ASP A 208 -3.76 30.08 -5.96
N GLY A 209 -3.03 30.84 -5.19
CA GLY A 209 -1.57 30.79 -5.15
C GLY A 209 -1.04 30.04 -3.96
N ILE A 210 0.19 29.56 -4.08
CA ILE A 210 0.90 28.87 -2.99
C ILE A 210 1.10 29.77 -1.77
N THR A 211 1.21 29.16 -0.60
CA THR A 211 1.64 29.85 0.63
C THR A 211 3.01 30.52 0.43
N PRO A 212 3.17 31.82 0.73
CA PRO A 212 4.48 32.47 0.63
C PRO A 212 5.54 31.73 1.46
N ASN A 213 6.70 31.46 0.83
CA ASN A 213 7.80 30.69 1.44
C ASN A 213 7.39 29.30 1.91
N ALA A 214 6.52 28.61 1.18
CA ALA A 214 6.00 27.27 1.52
C ALA A 214 7.12 26.30 1.89
N GLN A 215 8.20 26.25 1.10
CA GLN A 215 9.35 25.36 1.32
C GLN A 215 9.93 25.46 2.75
N SER A 216 10.06 26.65 3.29
CA SER A 216 10.61 26.85 4.65
C SER A 216 9.65 26.52 5.79
N LYS A 217 8.41 26.19 5.47
CA LYS A 217 7.34 25.87 6.41
C LYS A 217 7.00 24.39 6.45
N LEU A 218 7.57 23.58 5.54
CA LEU A 218 7.33 22.15 5.51
C LEU A 218 7.80 21.49 6.83
N ASP A 219 6.98 20.63 7.38
CA ASP A 219 7.29 19.88 8.60
C ASP A 219 7.68 18.44 8.26
N PHE A 220 8.97 18.20 8.05
CA PHE A 220 9.49 16.87 7.75
C PHE A 220 9.39 15.88 8.91
N SER A 221 9.06 16.32 10.13
CA SER A 221 8.79 15.39 11.24
C SER A 221 7.51 14.57 11.03
N GLN A 222 6.65 14.99 10.09
CA GLN A 222 5.40 14.30 9.76
C GLN A 222 5.57 13.20 8.72
N THR A 223 6.69 13.16 8.00
CA THR A 223 6.95 12.22 6.91
C THR A 223 7.41 10.85 7.41
N PHE A 224 7.32 9.85 6.56
CA PHE A 224 7.73 8.48 6.88
C PHE A 224 9.11 8.13 6.31
N ALA A 225 9.39 8.52 5.07
CA ALA A 225 10.57 8.08 4.34
C ALA A 225 11.49 9.22 3.89
N PHE A 226 10.93 10.37 3.50
CA PHE A 226 11.67 11.44 2.86
C PHE A 226 11.75 12.70 3.72
N GLN A 227 12.90 13.35 3.69
CA GLN A 227 13.16 14.61 4.39
C GLN A 227 13.97 15.55 3.50
N ASN A 228 13.83 16.85 3.73
CA ASN A 228 14.62 17.90 3.06
C ASN A 228 14.50 17.89 1.52
N PHE A 229 13.33 17.55 1.00
CA PHE A 229 13.03 17.60 -0.45
C PHE A 229 12.57 18.98 -0.88
#